data_00c66ca68c63ca1bd27125f9cdcf996e
#
_entry.id   00c66ca68c63ca1bd27125f9cdcf996e
#
_cell.length_a   1.000
_cell.length_b   1.000
_cell.length_c   1.000
_cell.angle_alpha   90.00
_cell.angle_beta   90.00
_cell.angle_gamma   90.00
#
_symmetry.space_group_name_H-M   'P 1'
#
loop_
_entity.id
_entity.type
_entity.pdbx_description
1 polymer ?
#
loop_
_entity_poly.entity_id
_entity_poly.type
_entity_poly.pdbx_seq_one_letter_code
_entity_poly.pdbx_strand_id
1 'polypeptide(L)'
;MILAIDPGNIESGYVLTYDDLVVINKGKEKNENIIEMIKEVIKGLEIEDVAIEMVASYGMPVGAEVFETCVWIGKFAQCCEENLGIEPKFIYRKDEKMNLCNSMKAKDSNIVQALIDRFAPNTPNKGKGTKKEPGWFYGFKKDIWQAYAVAVTYHDIYLKENGINES
;
A
#
# COMPACT_ATOMS: atom_id res chain seq x y z
N MET A 1 12.50 5.50 0.43
CA MET A 1 11.17 5.46 -0.26
C MET A 1 10.53 4.09 -0.11
N ILE A 2 9.20 4.06 -0.02
CA ILE A 2 8.40 2.84 0.16
C ILE A 2 7.50 2.65 -1.07
N LEU A 3 7.58 1.48 -1.71
CA LEU A 3 6.60 1.02 -2.69
C LEU A 3 5.61 0.09 -2.00
N ALA A 4 4.32 0.40 -2.05
CA ALA A 4 3.27 -0.46 -1.52
C ALA A 4 2.25 -0.82 -2.59
N ILE A 5 1.83 -2.08 -2.63
CA ILE A 5 0.93 -2.64 -3.63
C ILE A 5 -0.25 -3.32 -2.95
N ASP A 6 -1.46 -2.96 -3.39
CA ASP A 6 -2.71 -3.69 -3.12
C ASP A 6 -3.03 -4.54 -4.36
N PRO A 7 -2.70 -5.84 -4.35
CA PRO A 7 -2.76 -6.66 -5.54
C PRO A 7 -4.18 -7.14 -5.87
N GLY A 8 -4.48 -7.19 -7.16
CA GLY A 8 -5.68 -7.81 -7.71
C GLY A 8 -5.32 -8.82 -8.81
N ASN A 9 -6.31 -9.51 -9.33
CA ASN A 9 -6.10 -10.53 -10.36
C ASN A 9 -5.84 -9.96 -11.76
N ILE A 10 -6.23 -8.72 -12.04
CA ILE A 10 -6.05 -8.06 -13.34
C ILE A 10 -5.35 -6.71 -13.16
N GLU A 11 -5.83 -5.91 -12.24
CA GLU A 11 -5.33 -4.59 -11.91
C GLU A 11 -4.97 -4.53 -10.42
N SER A 12 -3.99 -3.73 -10.09
CA SER A 12 -3.55 -3.51 -8.70
C SER A 12 -3.43 -2.02 -8.40
N GLY A 13 -3.73 -1.65 -7.16
CA GLY A 13 -3.42 -0.33 -6.64
C GLY A 13 -1.98 -0.25 -6.18
N TYR A 14 -1.35 0.90 -6.32
CA TYR A 14 -0.02 1.14 -5.77
C TYR A 14 0.13 2.57 -5.24
N VAL A 15 1.03 2.71 -4.30
CA VAL A 15 1.55 4.01 -3.88
C VAL A 15 3.07 3.94 -3.75
N LEU A 16 3.72 5.02 -4.13
CA LEU A 16 5.13 5.26 -3.87
C LEU A 16 5.21 6.46 -2.92
N THR A 17 5.87 6.29 -1.78
CA THR A 17 5.97 7.33 -0.76
C THR A 17 7.42 7.60 -0.38
N TYR A 18 7.66 8.78 0.18
CA TYR A 18 8.84 9.00 1.01
C TYR A 18 8.71 8.23 2.34
N ASP A 19 9.76 8.21 3.14
CA ASP A 19 9.77 7.52 4.44
C ASP A 19 8.85 8.18 5.46
N ASP A 20 8.51 9.45 5.28
CA ASP A 20 7.52 10.19 6.06
C ASP A 20 6.07 10.00 5.57
N LEU A 21 5.85 9.08 4.63
CA LEU A 21 4.55 8.73 4.04
C LEU A 21 3.93 9.80 3.12
N VAL A 22 4.67 10.83 2.76
CA VAL A 22 4.24 11.76 1.70
C VAL A 22 4.25 11.03 0.36
N VAL A 23 3.14 11.09 -0.36
CA VAL A 23 2.96 10.37 -1.63
C VAL A 23 3.71 11.05 -2.76
N ILE A 24 4.56 10.28 -3.45
CA ILE A 24 5.30 10.71 -4.65
C ILE A 24 4.49 10.37 -5.91
N ASN A 25 3.98 9.15 -5.96
CA ASN A 25 3.20 8.65 -7.08
C ASN A 25 2.19 7.60 -6.59
N LYS A 26 1.10 7.46 -7.31
CA LYS A 26 0.05 6.51 -6.99
C LYS A 26 -0.79 6.20 -8.22
N GLY A 27 -1.45 5.07 -8.18
CA GLY A 27 -2.37 4.71 -9.25
C GLY A 27 -3.02 3.35 -9.06
N LYS A 28 -3.91 3.06 -9.98
CA LYS A 28 -4.44 1.73 -10.25
C LYS A 28 -4.11 1.39 -11.69
N GLU A 29 -3.38 0.33 -11.89
CA GLU A 29 -2.86 -0.06 -13.20
C GLU A 29 -3.05 -1.55 -13.45
N LYS A 30 -3.02 -1.93 -14.72
CA LYS A 30 -2.90 -3.35 -15.08
C LYS A 30 -1.63 -3.93 -14.48
N ASN A 31 -1.71 -5.18 -14.06
CA ASN A 31 -0.60 -5.84 -13.37
C ASN A 31 0.69 -5.86 -14.22
N GLU A 32 0.56 -6.05 -15.53
CA GLU A 32 1.70 -6.00 -16.46
C GLU A 32 2.36 -4.61 -16.48
N ASN A 33 1.57 -3.54 -16.39
CA ASN A 33 2.10 -2.18 -16.35
C ASN A 33 2.87 -1.90 -15.05
N ILE A 34 2.43 -2.46 -13.92
CA ILE A 34 3.16 -2.37 -12.66
C ILE A 34 4.51 -3.09 -12.76
N ILE A 35 4.55 -4.27 -13.36
CA ILE A 35 5.81 -4.99 -13.63
C ILE A 35 6.76 -4.11 -14.47
N GLU A 36 6.29 -3.52 -15.56
CA GLU A 36 7.10 -2.63 -16.40
C GLU A 36 7.56 -1.38 -15.63
N MET A 37 6.70 -0.81 -14.81
CA MET A 37 7.04 0.32 -13.96
C MET A 37 8.19 -0.03 -12.99
N ILE A 38 8.17 -1.20 -12.36
CA ILE A 38 9.24 -1.66 -11.47
C ILE A 38 10.55 -1.81 -12.24
N LYS A 39 10.50 -2.42 -13.44
CA LYS A 39 11.67 -2.66 -14.27
C LYS A 39 12.31 -1.40 -14.83
N GLU A 40 11.51 -0.44 -15.29
CA GLU A 40 11.98 0.66 -16.12
C GLU A 40 12.00 2.01 -15.40
N VAL A 41 11.09 2.25 -14.48
CA VAL A 41 10.92 3.54 -13.83
C VAL A 41 11.45 3.50 -12.39
N ILE A 42 10.91 2.60 -11.57
CA ILE A 42 11.17 2.59 -10.13
C ILE A 42 12.60 2.15 -9.82
N LYS A 43 13.19 1.27 -10.61
CA LYS A 43 14.57 0.81 -10.38
C LYS A 43 15.61 1.94 -10.39
N GLY A 44 15.30 3.07 -11.02
CA GLY A 44 16.12 4.28 -11.02
C GLY A 44 15.98 5.17 -9.79
N LEU A 45 15.03 4.83 -8.90
CA LEU A 45 14.79 5.57 -7.67
C LEU A 45 15.43 4.85 -6.47
N GLU A 46 15.62 5.59 -5.39
CA GLU A 46 16.16 5.04 -4.13
C GLU A 46 15.04 4.34 -3.32
N ILE A 47 14.51 3.23 -3.85
CA ILE A 47 13.56 2.39 -3.13
C ILE A 47 14.34 1.53 -2.14
N GLU A 48 13.97 1.59 -0.87
CA GLU A 48 14.55 0.79 0.21
C GLU A 48 13.59 -0.28 0.73
N ASP A 49 12.30 -0.02 0.59
CA ASP A 49 11.25 -0.85 1.16
C ASP A 49 10.14 -1.15 0.14
N VAL A 50 9.69 -2.40 0.13
CA VAL A 50 8.53 -2.85 -0.64
C VAL A 50 7.59 -3.61 0.27
N ALA A 51 6.32 -3.24 0.27
CA ALA A 51 5.25 -3.92 0.99
C ALA A 51 4.13 -4.33 0.01
N ILE A 52 3.66 -5.56 0.13
CA ILE A 52 2.58 -6.10 -0.70
C ILE A 52 1.51 -6.66 0.22
N GLU A 53 0.25 -6.29 0.01
CA GLU A 53 -0.85 -6.92 0.74
C GLU A 53 -0.94 -8.39 0.35
N MET A 54 -0.93 -9.27 1.34
CA MET A 54 -1.07 -10.71 1.14
C MET A 54 -2.47 -11.16 1.51
N VAL A 55 -3.02 -12.06 0.72
CA VAL A 55 -4.33 -12.65 0.96
C VAL A 55 -4.29 -13.70 2.05
N ALA A 56 -5.41 -13.84 2.78
CA ALA A 56 -5.60 -14.92 3.75
C ALA A 56 -7.04 -15.42 3.68
N SER A 57 -7.21 -16.73 3.78
CA SER A 57 -8.53 -17.35 3.69
C SER A 57 -9.27 -17.44 5.02
N TYR A 58 -8.55 -17.44 6.13
CA TYR A 58 -9.09 -17.68 7.49
C TYR A 58 -9.98 -18.94 7.59
N GLY A 59 -9.65 -19.98 6.80
CA GLY A 59 -10.44 -21.21 6.73
C GLY A 59 -11.70 -21.14 5.87
N MET A 60 -11.95 -20.01 5.21
CA MET A 60 -13.07 -19.86 4.29
C MET A 60 -12.68 -20.27 2.85
N PRO A 61 -13.62 -20.80 2.04
CA PRO A 61 -13.36 -21.07 0.64
C PRO A 61 -12.95 -19.80 -0.10
N VAL A 62 -11.99 -19.94 -1.03
CA VAL A 62 -11.53 -18.86 -1.90
C VAL A 62 -11.83 -19.19 -3.36
N GLY A 63 -12.22 -18.17 -4.14
CA GLY A 63 -12.50 -18.32 -5.55
C GLY A 63 -11.27 -18.25 -6.44
N ALA A 64 -11.46 -18.48 -7.75
CA ALA A 64 -10.40 -18.46 -8.76
C ALA A 64 -9.62 -17.13 -8.77
N GLU A 65 -10.31 -16.00 -8.59
CA GLU A 65 -9.69 -14.68 -8.56
C GLU A 65 -8.63 -14.52 -7.47
N VAL A 66 -8.82 -15.16 -6.31
CA VAL A 66 -7.86 -15.14 -5.21
C VAL A 66 -6.59 -15.90 -5.60
N PHE A 67 -6.72 -17.05 -6.26
CA PHE A 67 -5.57 -17.81 -6.76
C PHE A 67 -4.79 -17.02 -7.82
N GLU A 68 -5.48 -16.37 -8.74
CA GLU A 68 -4.87 -15.50 -9.75
C GLU A 68 -4.14 -14.32 -9.10
N THR A 69 -4.73 -13.72 -8.07
CA THR A 69 -4.08 -12.67 -7.29
C THR A 69 -2.81 -13.18 -6.61
N CYS A 70 -2.82 -14.38 -6.04
CA CYS A 70 -1.61 -14.99 -5.45
C CYS A 70 -0.49 -15.17 -6.48
N VAL A 71 -0.82 -15.55 -7.72
CA VAL A 71 0.17 -15.64 -8.80
C VAL A 71 0.81 -14.27 -9.07
N TRP A 72 0.01 -13.21 -9.11
CA TRP A 72 0.53 -11.85 -9.31
C TRP A 72 1.35 -11.35 -8.12
N ILE A 73 0.97 -11.67 -6.89
CA ILE A 73 1.78 -11.36 -5.69
C ILE A 73 3.18 -11.96 -5.85
N GLY A 74 3.28 -13.22 -6.25
CA GLY A 74 4.56 -13.89 -6.50
C GLY A 74 5.37 -13.21 -7.62
N LYS A 75 4.72 -12.82 -8.72
CA LYS A 75 5.37 -12.10 -9.82
C LYS A 75 5.90 -10.72 -9.38
N PHE A 76 5.11 -9.96 -8.62
CA PHE A 76 5.56 -8.68 -8.08
C PHE A 76 6.75 -8.86 -7.13
N ALA A 77 6.67 -9.83 -6.23
CA ALA A 77 7.76 -10.12 -5.29
C ALA A 77 9.05 -10.48 -6.01
N GLN A 78 8.99 -11.38 -6.97
CA GLN A 78 10.15 -11.79 -7.77
C GLN A 78 10.71 -10.62 -8.59
N CYS A 79 9.83 -9.81 -9.19
CA CYS A 79 10.25 -8.63 -9.96
C CYS A 79 10.99 -7.62 -9.08
N CYS A 80 10.53 -7.40 -7.86
CA CYS A 80 11.20 -6.51 -6.90
C CYS A 80 12.57 -7.06 -6.48
N GLU A 81 12.68 -8.36 -6.20
CA GLU A 81 13.96 -8.98 -5.85
C GLU A 81 14.98 -8.85 -6.99
N GLU A 82 14.57 -9.15 -8.22
CA GLU A 82 15.46 -9.12 -9.39
C GLU A 82 15.86 -7.71 -9.81
N ASN A 83 14.95 -6.73 -9.74
CA ASN A 83 15.19 -5.38 -10.27
C ASN A 83 15.56 -4.35 -9.22
N LEU A 84 15.13 -4.52 -7.97
CA LEU A 84 15.40 -3.59 -6.87
C LEU A 84 16.34 -4.18 -5.82
N GLY A 85 16.58 -5.49 -5.84
CA GLY A 85 17.35 -6.18 -4.80
C GLY A 85 16.65 -6.23 -3.45
N ILE A 86 15.31 -6.13 -3.43
CA ILE A 86 14.51 -6.04 -2.22
C ILE A 86 13.55 -7.21 -2.17
N GLU A 87 13.58 -7.96 -1.07
CA GLU A 87 12.54 -8.93 -0.72
C GLU A 87 11.37 -8.21 -0.08
N PRO A 88 10.18 -8.19 -0.73
CA PRO A 88 9.02 -7.50 -0.19
C PRO A 88 8.55 -8.08 1.15
N LYS A 89 8.04 -7.24 2.02
CA LYS A 89 7.30 -7.65 3.21
C LYS A 89 5.83 -7.81 2.87
N PHE A 90 5.22 -8.86 3.37
CA PHE A 90 3.79 -9.09 3.22
C PHE A 90 3.03 -8.50 4.40
N ILE A 91 2.03 -7.69 4.09
CA ILE A 91 1.12 -7.09 5.06
C ILE A 91 -0.25 -7.74 4.89
N TYR A 92 -0.83 -8.19 5.98
CA TYR A 92 -2.17 -8.78 5.95
C TYR A 92 -3.24 -7.75 6.31
N ARG A 93 -4.44 -7.97 5.80
CA ARG A 93 -5.59 -7.11 6.12
C ARG A 93 -5.83 -6.97 7.61
N LYS A 94 -5.62 -8.04 8.38
CA LYS A 94 -5.70 -8.01 9.85
C LYS A 94 -4.70 -7.04 10.48
N ASP A 95 -3.51 -6.93 9.91
CA ASP A 95 -2.46 -6.03 10.40
C ASP A 95 -2.86 -4.57 10.18
N GLU A 96 -3.44 -4.26 9.03
CA GLU A 96 -3.96 -2.93 8.71
C GLU A 96 -5.11 -2.55 9.66
N LYS A 97 -6.07 -3.46 9.88
CA LYS A 97 -7.19 -3.26 10.80
C LYS A 97 -6.73 -3.02 12.23
N MET A 98 -5.81 -3.81 12.72
CA MET A 98 -5.28 -3.65 14.07
C MET A 98 -4.42 -2.41 14.22
N ASN A 99 -3.54 -2.13 13.26
CA ASN A 99 -2.67 -0.97 13.31
C ASN A 99 -3.43 0.35 13.20
N LEU A 100 -4.37 0.45 12.26
CA LEU A 100 -5.07 1.71 11.95
C LEU A 100 -6.32 1.92 12.80
N CYS A 101 -7.04 0.86 13.14
CA CYS A 101 -8.36 0.95 13.79
C CYS A 101 -8.40 0.27 15.16
N ASN A 102 -7.35 -0.44 15.56
CA ASN A 102 -7.29 -1.24 16.79
C ASN A 102 -8.49 -2.21 16.94
N SER A 103 -8.97 -2.76 15.82
CA SER A 103 -10.12 -3.66 15.80
C SER A 103 -10.11 -4.58 14.59
N MET A 104 -10.18 -5.89 14.81
CA MET A 104 -10.34 -6.89 13.75
C MET A 104 -11.68 -6.80 13.02
N LYS A 105 -12.67 -6.12 13.61
CA LYS A 105 -13.99 -5.90 13.02
C LYS A 105 -14.05 -4.67 12.10
N ALA A 106 -12.95 -3.93 11.98
CA ALA A 106 -12.90 -2.74 11.13
C ALA A 106 -13.23 -3.09 9.67
N LYS A 107 -13.96 -2.19 9.05
CA LYS A 107 -14.29 -2.25 7.61
C LYS A 107 -13.34 -1.33 6.83
N ASP A 108 -13.37 -1.41 5.50
CA ASP A 108 -12.59 -0.54 4.62
C ASP A 108 -12.88 0.94 4.89
N SER A 109 -14.12 1.30 5.14
CA SER A 109 -14.51 2.66 5.49
C SER A 109 -13.88 3.15 6.80
N ASN A 110 -13.70 2.27 7.78
CA ASN A 110 -13.03 2.61 9.04
C ASN A 110 -11.53 2.83 8.82
N ILE A 111 -10.89 2.04 7.97
CA ILE A 111 -9.48 2.21 7.60
C ILE A 111 -9.28 3.56 6.89
N VAL A 112 -10.12 3.87 5.91
CA VAL A 112 -10.08 5.17 5.22
C VAL A 112 -10.25 6.33 6.20
N GLN A 113 -11.23 6.24 7.11
CA GLN A 113 -11.46 7.28 8.11
C GLN A 113 -10.25 7.44 9.05
N ALA A 114 -9.65 6.34 9.49
CA ALA A 114 -8.45 6.39 10.33
C ALA A 114 -7.27 7.09 9.62
N LEU A 115 -7.08 6.86 8.34
CA LEU A 115 -6.08 7.53 7.53
C LEU A 115 -6.36 9.04 7.40
N ILE A 116 -7.62 9.41 7.16
CA ILE A 116 -8.02 10.82 7.11
C ILE A 116 -7.78 11.51 8.44
N ASP A 117 -8.17 10.91 9.54
CA ASP A 117 -7.99 11.47 10.89
C ASP A 117 -6.51 11.66 11.23
N ARG A 118 -5.64 10.80 10.74
CA ARG A 118 -4.20 10.86 10.99
C ARG A 118 -3.48 11.89 10.13
N PHE A 119 -3.74 11.94 8.83
CA PHE A 119 -2.98 12.73 7.86
C PHE A 119 -3.67 14.02 7.41
N ALA A 120 -4.99 14.09 7.50
CA ALA A 120 -5.78 15.23 7.05
C ALA A 120 -6.94 15.51 8.01
N PRO A 121 -6.66 15.66 9.34
CA PRO A 121 -7.71 15.87 10.34
C PRO A 121 -8.47 17.18 10.08
N ASN A 122 -9.78 17.15 10.30
CA ASN A 122 -10.68 18.31 10.18
C ASN A 122 -10.67 18.99 8.80
N THR A 123 -10.30 18.25 7.75
CA THR A 123 -10.33 18.75 6.38
C THR A 123 -11.57 18.27 5.64
N PRO A 124 -12.21 19.11 4.81
CA PRO A 124 -13.37 18.71 4.01
C PRO A 124 -12.98 17.76 2.88
N ASN A 125 -13.98 17.12 2.28
CA ASN A 125 -13.80 16.25 1.13
C ASN A 125 -12.79 15.11 1.34
N LYS A 126 -12.80 14.48 2.52
CA LYS A 126 -11.88 13.38 2.87
C LYS A 126 -10.40 13.74 2.72
N GLY A 127 -10.05 14.98 2.95
CA GLY A 127 -8.69 15.47 2.81
C GLY A 127 -8.17 15.56 1.37
N LYS A 128 -9.05 15.42 0.36
CA LYS A 128 -8.63 15.46 -1.06
C LYS A 128 -8.32 16.86 -1.56
N GLY A 129 -8.98 17.89 -0.99
CA GLY A 129 -8.87 19.23 -1.52
C GLY A 129 -9.49 19.37 -2.91
N THR A 130 -8.94 20.29 -3.69
CA THR A 130 -9.36 20.60 -5.07
C THR A 130 -8.17 20.54 -6.02
N LYS A 131 -8.40 20.63 -7.34
CA LYS A 131 -7.32 20.69 -8.33
C LYS A 131 -6.42 21.93 -8.13
N LYS A 132 -6.99 23.05 -7.67
CA LYS A 132 -6.23 24.28 -7.39
C LYS A 132 -5.47 24.22 -6.09
N GLU A 133 -6.06 23.58 -5.08
CA GLU A 133 -5.49 23.40 -3.75
C GLU A 133 -5.57 21.90 -3.36
N PRO A 134 -4.67 21.06 -3.89
CA PRO A 134 -4.70 19.64 -3.61
C PRO A 134 -4.36 19.36 -2.14
N GLY A 135 -5.20 18.55 -1.49
CA GLY A 135 -4.96 18.08 -0.13
C GLY A 135 -4.08 16.84 -0.11
N TRP A 136 -3.82 16.32 1.10
CA TRP A 136 -3.01 15.11 1.31
C TRP A 136 -3.50 13.93 0.48
N PHE A 137 -4.83 13.75 0.38
CA PHE A 137 -5.47 12.63 -0.33
C PHE A 137 -6.00 13.02 -1.71
N TYR A 138 -5.43 14.05 -2.33
CA TYR A 138 -5.83 14.43 -3.68
C TYR A 138 -5.65 13.27 -4.66
N GLY A 139 -6.68 12.98 -5.44
CA GLY A 139 -6.67 11.89 -6.43
C GLY A 139 -6.83 10.47 -5.86
N PHE A 140 -7.02 10.30 -4.56
CA PHE A 140 -7.24 8.99 -3.98
C PHE A 140 -8.58 8.39 -4.40
N LYS A 141 -8.54 7.11 -4.77
CA LYS A 141 -9.67 6.25 -5.12
C LYS A 141 -9.54 4.92 -4.38
N LYS A 142 -10.55 4.06 -4.46
CA LYS A 142 -10.71 2.83 -3.67
C LYS A 142 -9.41 2.02 -3.49
N ASP A 143 -8.79 1.58 -4.57
CA ASP A 143 -7.60 0.71 -4.48
C ASP A 143 -6.33 1.47 -4.05
N ILE A 144 -6.28 2.76 -4.30
CA ILE A 144 -5.19 3.63 -3.85
C ILE A 144 -5.25 3.79 -2.33
N TRP A 145 -6.44 3.92 -1.74
CA TRP A 145 -6.62 3.92 -0.30
C TRP A 145 -6.08 2.65 0.35
N GLN A 146 -6.35 1.51 -0.27
CA GLN A 146 -5.87 0.21 0.21
C GLN A 146 -4.34 0.12 0.13
N ALA A 147 -3.75 0.49 -0.99
CA ALA A 147 -2.29 0.52 -1.14
C ALA A 147 -1.63 1.46 -0.12
N TYR A 148 -2.25 2.60 0.16
CA TYR A 148 -1.76 3.53 1.17
C TYR A 148 -1.86 2.96 2.59
N ALA A 149 -2.92 2.24 2.91
CA ALA A 149 -3.07 1.52 4.16
C ALA A 149 -1.94 0.48 4.35
N VAL A 150 -1.55 -0.21 3.29
CA VAL A 150 -0.39 -1.12 3.29
C VAL A 150 0.89 -0.37 3.61
N ALA A 151 1.15 0.76 2.94
CA ALA A 151 2.33 1.58 3.17
C ALA A 151 2.44 2.08 4.61
N VAL A 152 1.35 2.63 5.15
CA VAL A 152 1.29 3.16 6.51
C VAL A 152 1.48 2.05 7.55
N THR A 153 0.84 0.91 7.36
CA THR A 153 0.96 -0.24 8.27
C THR A 153 2.38 -0.79 8.25
N TYR A 154 2.98 -0.94 7.07
CA TYR A 154 4.38 -1.33 6.94
C TYR A 154 5.30 -0.36 7.69
N HIS A 155 5.16 0.93 7.46
CA HIS A 155 5.94 1.97 8.14
C HIS A 155 5.82 1.85 9.65
N ASP A 156 4.60 1.71 10.18
CA ASP A 156 4.38 1.66 11.62
C ASP A 156 4.94 0.40 12.26
N ILE A 157 4.89 -0.74 11.58
CA ILE A 157 5.38 -2.01 12.11
C ILE A 157 6.90 -2.13 11.98
N TYR A 158 7.47 -1.75 10.84
CA TYR A 158 8.87 -2.05 10.53
C TYR A 158 9.82 -0.87 10.62
N LEU A 159 9.37 0.35 10.35
CA LEU A 159 10.25 1.52 10.32
C LEU A 159 10.18 2.35 11.60
N LYS A 160 9.01 2.53 12.18
CA LYS A 160 8.83 3.31 13.40
C LYS A 160 9.48 2.67 14.63
N GLU A 161 9.46 1.33 14.73
CA GLU A 161 10.10 0.61 15.84
C GLU A 161 11.63 0.66 15.75
N ASN A 162 12.19 0.70 14.55
CA ASN A 162 13.64 0.79 14.36
C ASN A 162 14.21 2.19 14.69
N GLY A 163 13.38 3.23 14.62
CA GLY A 163 13.78 4.61 14.96
C GLY A 163 13.86 4.90 16.48
N ILE A 164 13.30 4.05 17.31
CA ILE A 164 13.33 4.20 18.78
C ILE A 164 14.64 3.68 19.38
N ASN A 165 15.38 2.85 18.65
CA ASN A 165 16.65 2.26 19.11
C ASN A 165 17.88 3.09 18.73
N GLU A 166 17.73 4.21 18.06
CA GLU A 166 18.85 5.13 17.70
C GLU A 166 18.85 6.44 18.49
N SER A 167 18.10 6.53 19.55
CA SER A 167 18.09 7.70 20.44
C SER A 167 18.66 7.41 21.82
#